data_2b1e02ffcebe64b8ff70879f453dcd5d
#
_entry.id   2b1e02ffcebe64b8ff70879f453dcd5d
#
_cell.length_a   1.000
_cell.length_b   1.000
_cell.length_c   1.000
_cell.angle_alpha   90.00
_cell.angle_beta   90.00
_cell.angle_gamma   90.00
#
_symmetry.space_group_name_H-M   'P 1'
#
loop_
_entity.id
_entity.type
_entity.pdbx_description
1 polymer ?
#
loop_
_entity_poly.entity_id
_entity_poly.type
_entity_poly.pdbx_seq_one_letter_code
_entity_poly.pdbx_strand_id
1 'polypeptide(L)'
;MILVPAALVGWAALSIGAAAVITVALSTLIPLLVLVAAFESAFALHVNVERLGRYLQVFHERAHAGWEHVTMDYGRRFPGGGSDPLFGRIFILATSVNFFPAALGGEPWEAAIVAVCHFVFIYRVRKAQSVAASIRAEDLRRFEMLFGSEPGGANPGHSSPHERPIP
;
A
#
# COMPACT_ATOMS: atom_id res chain seq x y z
N MET A 1 1.09 7.99 14.13
CA MET A 1 0.62 6.69 13.64
C MET A 1 -0.59 6.08 14.38
N ILE A 2 -1.18 6.77 15.37
CA ILE A 2 -2.33 6.28 16.16
C ILE A 2 -3.68 6.59 15.50
N LEU A 3 -3.73 7.54 14.56
CA LEU A 3 -4.99 8.04 13.97
C LEU A 3 -5.73 6.98 13.13
N VAL A 4 -5.01 6.14 12.38
CA VAL A 4 -5.63 5.11 11.54
C VAL A 4 -6.29 4.00 12.37
N PRO A 5 -5.65 3.41 13.39
CA PRO A 5 -6.31 2.46 14.27
C PRO A 5 -7.51 3.07 15.01
N ALA A 6 -7.40 4.30 15.51
CA ALA A 6 -8.49 4.98 16.21
C ALA A 6 -9.70 5.24 15.27
N ALA A 7 -9.44 5.67 14.03
CA ALA A 7 -10.48 5.84 13.02
C ALA A 7 -11.18 4.52 12.68
N LEU A 8 -10.44 3.41 12.59
CA LEU A 8 -11.00 2.09 12.31
C LEU A 8 -11.83 1.56 13.48
N VAL A 9 -11.40 1.78 14.73
CA VAL A 9 -12.19 1.42 15.93
C VAL A 9 -13.46 2.25 16.01
N GLY A 10 -13.38 3.56 15.80
CA GLY A 10 -14.56 4.45 15.77
C GLY A 10 -15.53 4.06 14.67
N TRP A 11 -15.00 3.72 13.49
CA TRP A 11 -15.79 3.20 12.38
C TRP A 11 -16.47 1.87 12.71
N ALA A 12 -15.78 0.91 13.33
CA ALA A 12 -16.38 -0.36 13.74
C ALA A 12 -17.53 -0.15 14.75
N ALA A 13 -17.34 0.75 15.72
CA ALA A 13 -18.39 1.10 16.68
C ALA A 13 -19.61 1.74 16.01
N LEU A 14 -19.39 2.65 15.05
CA LEU A 14 -20.46 3.25 14.24
C LEU A 14 -21.21 2.21 13.40
N SER A 15 -20.47 1.25 12.81
CA SER A 15 -21.05 0.18 11.99
C SER A 15 -21.95 -0.75 12.81
N ILE A 16 -21.51 -1.12 14.01
CA ILE A 16 -22.30 -1.96 14.95
C ILE A 16 -23.55 -1.19 15.41
N GLY A 17 -23.41 0.11 15.75
CA GLY A 17 -24.53 0.96 16.15
C GLY A 17 -25.54 1.15 15.02
N ALA A 18 -25.10 1.41 13.80
CA ALA A 18 -25.98 1.54 12.63
C ALA A 18 -26.72 0.22 12.34
N ALA A 19 -26.02 -0.91 12.40
CA ALA A 19 -26.64 -2.23 12.20
C ALA A 19 -27.67 -2.60 13.28
N ALA A 20 -27.52 -2.11 14.50
CA ALA A 20 -28.48 -2.30 15.58
C ALA A 20 -29.77 -1.51 15.39
N VAL A 21 -29.73 -0.41 14.65
CA VAL A 21 -30.89 0.49 14.43
C VAL A 21 -31.63 0.18 13.12
N ILE A 22 -30.90 -0.35 12.10
CA ILE A 22 -31.43 -0.63 10.78
C ILE A 22 -31.46 -2.14 10.57
N THR A 23 -32.63 -2.72 10.60
CA THR A 23 -32.85 -4.18 10.48
C THR A 23 -32.59 -4.77 9.10
N VAL A 24 -32.01 -4.01 8.18
CA VAL A 24 -31.76 -4.46 6.81
C VAL A 24 -30.26 -4.78 6.63
N ALA A 25 -29.93 -6.01 6.26
CA ALA A 25 -28.56 -6.48 6.00
C ALA A 25 -27.82 -5.59 4.99
N LEU A 26 -28.50 -5.07 3.99
CA LEU A 26 -27.94 -4.18 2.97
C LEU A 26 -27.35 -2.88 3.54
N SER A 27 -27.81 -2.42 4.72
CA SER A 27 -27.24 -1.23 5.36
C SER A 27 -25.78 -1.39 5.73
N THR A 28 -25.29 -2.62 5.90
CA THR A 28 -23.86 -2.92 6.16
C THR A 28 -22.97 -2.62 4.97
N LEU A 29 -23.52 -2.44 3.76
CA LEU A 29 -22.77 -2.02 2.59
C LEU A 29 -22.28 -0.58 2.67
N ILE A 30 -22.95 0.30 3.43
CA ILE A 30 -22.51 1.70 3.62
C ILE A 30 -21.18 1.75 4.37
N PRO A 31 -21.02 1.13 5.55
CA PRO A 31 -19.74 1.03 6.21
C PRO A 31 -18.68 0.30 5.37
N LEU A 32 -19.06 -0.73 4.60
CA LEU A 32 -18.14 -1.40 3.69
C LEU A 32 -17.59 -0.43 2.63
N LEU A 33 -18.44 0.44 2.07
CA LEU A 33 -18.02 1.44 1.10
C LEU A 33 -16.98 2.41 1.70
N VAL A 34 -17.16 2.81 2.95
CA VAL A 34 -16.17 3.63 3.67
C VAL A 34 -14.84 2.88 3.84
N LEU A 35 -14.89 1.59 4.17
CA LEU A 35 -13.68 0.76 4.25
C LEU A 35 -12.97 0.65 2.90
N VAL A 36 -13.71 0.46 1.82
CA VAL A 36 -13.15 0.42 0.46
C VAL A 36 -12.46 1.74 0.15
N ALA A 37 -13.12 2.88 0.37
CA ALA A 37 -12.55 4.20 0.11
C ALA A 37 -11.28 4.46 0.96
N ALA A 38 -11.30 4.11 2.25
CA ALA A 38 -10.16 4.23 3.13
C ALA A 38 -8.99 3.35 2.70
N PHE A 39 -9.26 2.09 2.31
CA PHE A 39 -8.24 1.18 1.83
C PHE A 39 -7.61 1.65 0.52
N GLU A 40 -8.41 2.05 -0.47
CA GLU A 40 -7.89 2.53 -1.75
C GLU A 40 -7.08 3.83 -1.58
N SER A 41 -7.47 4.71 -0.65
CA SER A 41 -6.68 5.90 -0.30
C SER A 41 -5.33 5.52 0.33
N ALA A 42 -5.32 4.57 1.26
CA ALA A 42 -4.07 4.07 1.86
C ALA A 42 -3.19 3.37 0.83
N PHE A 43 -3.78 2.60 -0.08
CA PHE A 43 -3.08 1.94 -1.18
C PHE A 43 -2.45 2.95 -2.14
N ALA A 44 -3.20 3.97 -2.56
CA ALA A 44 -2.70 5.02 -3.44
C ALA A 44 -1.54 5.81 -2.79
N LEU A 45 -1.66 6.13 -1.51
CA LEU A 45 -0.60 6.79 -0.76
C LEU A 45 0.66 5.92 -0.68
N HIS A 46 0.51 4.63 -0.38
CA HIS A 46 1.62 3.67 -0.32
C HIS A 46 2.36 3.59 -1.67
N VAL A 47 1.62 3.45 -2.78
CA VAL A 47 2.21 3.40 -4.13
C VAL A 47 2.97 4.70 -4.45
N ASN A 48 2.42 5.86 -4.09
CA ASN A 48 3.08 7.15 -4.33
C ASN A 48 4.37 7.31 -3.51
N VAL A 49 4.39 6.88 -2.25
CA VAL A 49 5.60 6.88 -1.41
C VAL A 49 6.66 5.94 -1.99
N GLU A 50 6.27 4.74 -2.40
CA GLU A 50 7.17 3.79 -3.06
C GLU A 50 7.75 4.33 -4.37
N ARG A 51 6.95 5.03 -5.16
CA ARG A 51 7.39 5.70 -6.39
C ARG A 51 8.44 6.78 -6.11
N LEU A 52 8.21 7.59 -5.07
CA LEU A 52 9.18 8.60 -4.64
C LEU A 52 10.50 7.94 -4.22
N GLY A 53 10.44 6.84 -3.47
CA GLY A 53 11.64 6.07 -3.11
C GLY A 53 12.41 5.58 -4.33
N ARG A 54 11.72 5.05 -5.37
CA ARG A 54 12.38 4.63 -6.64
C ARG A 54 13.00 5.79 -7.38
N TYR A 55 12.35 6.95 -7.42
CA TYR A 55 12.92 8.16 -7.99
C TYR A 55 14.22 8.57 -7.26
N LEU A 56 14.21 8.63 -5.95
CA LEU A 56 15.41 8.94 -5.16
C LEU A 56 16.54 7.93 -5.41
N GLN A 57 16.21 6.64 -5.44
CA GLN A 57 17.17 5.57 -5.71
C GLN A 57 17.91 5.77 -7.06
N VAL A 58 17.19 6.12 -8.13
CA VAL A 58 17.76 6.23 -9.48
C VAL A 58 18.48 7.55 -9.69
N PHE A 59 17.90 8.67 -9.24
CA PHE A 59 18.41 9.99 -9.59
C PHE A 59 19.35 10.61 -8.54
N HIS A 60 19.26 10.20 -7.27
CA HIS A 60 19.99 10.82 -6.18
C HIS A 60 20.96 9.88 -5.46
N GLU A 61 20.70 8.59 -5.43
CA GLU A 61 21.53 7.61 -4.71
C GLU A 61 22.47 6.85 -5.65
N ARG A 62 23.44 7.56 -6.24
CA ARG A 62 24.38 7.00 -7.25
C ARG A 62 25.37 5.96 -6.71
N ALA A 63 25.56 5.86 -5.42
CA ALA A 63 26.56 4.99 -4.81
C ALA A 63 25.94 4.13 -3.72
N HIS A 64 25.32 3.04 -4.00
CA HIS A 64 24.85 1.93 -3.11
C HIS A 64 24.77 2.19 -1.56
N ALA A 65 24.96 3.42 -1.11
CA ALA A 65 25.03 3.85 0.28
C ALA A 65 23.86 4.76 0.69
N GLY A 66 22.90 5.02 -0.21
CA GLY A 66 21.75 5.87 0.07
C GLY A 66 20.69 5.16 0.92
N TRP A 67 19.78 5.95 1.47
CA TRP A 67 18.71 5.49 2.36
C TRP A 67 17.86 4.37 1.74
N GLU A 68 17.48 4.48 0.48
CA GLU A 68 16.63 3.49 -0.19
C GLU A 68 17.35 2.14 -0.34
N HIS A 69 18.63 2.14 -0.70
CA HIS A 69 19.43 0.91 -0.78
C HIS A 69 19.57 0.24 0.58
N VAL A 70 19.88 1.02 1.63
CA VAL A 70 20.01 0.51 3.00
C VAL A 70 18.68 -0.05 3.50
N THR A 71 17.57 0.64 3.24
CA THR A 71 16.22 0.20 3.65
C THR A 71 15.83 -1.10 2.95
N MET A 72 16.15 -1.25 1.66
CA MET A 72 15.92 -2.49 0.93
C MET A 72 16.76 -3.65 1.48
N ASP A 73 18.04 -3.42 1.75
CA ASP A 73 18.93 -4.44 2.32
C ASP A 73 18.51 -4.83 3.72
N TYR A 74 18.07 -3.87 4.53
CA TYR A 74 17.47 -4.14 5.84
C TYR A 74 16.26 -5.05 5.73
N GLY A 75 15.33 -4.74 4.84
CA GLY A 75 14.13 -5.58 4.60
C GLY A 75 14.46 -6.98 4.10
N ARG A 76 15.54 -7.15 3.32
CA ARG A 76 16.02 -8.47 2.87
C ARG A 76 16.68 -9.27 4.00
N ARG A 77 17.49 -8.61 4.84
CA ARG A 77 18.23 -9.27 5.94
C ARG A 77 17.35 -9.60 7.14
N PHE A 78 16.30 -8.82 7.35
CA PHE A 78 15.39 -8.95 8.50
C PHE A 78 13.95 -9.14 8.04
N PRO A 79 13.63 -10.26 7.33
CA PRO A 79 12.28 -10.57 6.90
C PRO A 79 11.37 -10.76 8.13
N GLY A 80 10.25 -10.05 8.18
CA GLY A 80 9.28 -10.13 9.28
C GLY A 80 9.39 -9.00 10.32
N GLY A 81 10.39 -8.12 10.25
CA GLY A 81 10.48 -6.92 11.09
C GLY A 81 9.55 -5.78 10.65
N GLY A 82 8.90 -5.90 9.50
CA GLY A 82 7.99 -4.89 8.96
C GLY A 82 6.54 -5.11 9.39
N SER A 83 5.90 -4.02 9.82
CA SER A 83 4.45 -3.97 9.91
C SER A 83 3.84 -4.22 8.53
N ASP A 84 2.64 -4.79 8.47
CA ASP A 84 1.85 -4.87 7.23
C ASP A 84 1.66 -3.45 6.65
N PRO A 85 2.35 -3.08 5.56
CA PRO A 85 2.41 -1.69 5.11
C PRO A 85 1.06 -1.15 4.64
N LEU A 86 0.15 -2.05 4.28
CA LEU A 86 -1.20 -1.70 3.82
C LEU A 86 -2.27 -1.93 4.90
N PHE A 87 -1.86 -2.27 6.12
CA PHE A 87 -2.81 -2.59 7.19
C PHE A 87 -3.85 -3.66 6.79
N GLY A 88 -3.48 -4.56 5.87
CA GLY A 88 -4.40 -5.50 5.25
C GLY A 88 -5.13 -6.38 6.27
N ARG A 89 -4.45 -6.80 7.35
CA ARG A 89 -5.05 -7.59 8.44
C ARG A 89 -6.15 -6.82 9.17
N ILE A 90 -5.96 -5.51 9.37
CA ILE A 90 -6.93 -4.64 10.05
C ILE A 90 -8.16 -4.45 9.16
N PHE A 91 -7.97 -4.21 7.85
CA PHE A 91 -9.08 -4.09 6.91
C PHE A 91 -9.86 -5.39 6.77
N ILE A 92 -9.20 -6.56 6.75
CA ILE A 92 -9.87 -7.85 6.72
C ILE A 92 -10.68 -8.06 8.00
N LEU A 93 -10.10 -7.76 9.17
CA LEU A 93 -10.81 -7.88 10.45
C LEU A 93 -12.04 -6.96 10.50
N ALA A 94 -11.88 -5.67 10.15
CA ALA A 94 -12.97 -4.71 10.12
C ALA A 94 -14.09 -5.14 9.18
N THR A 95 -13.74 -5.68 8.00
CA THR A 95 -14.69 -6.22 7.04
C THR A 95 -15.44 -7.42 7.60
N SER A 96 -14.75 -8.34 8.29
CA SER A 96 -15.35 -9.52 8.90
C SER A 96 -16.34 -9.13 10.01
N VAL A 97 -15.96 -8.16 10.85
CA VAL A 97 -16.85 -7.62 11.91
C VAL A 97 -18.07 -6.93 11.30
N ASN A 98 -17.88 -6.16 10.21
CA ASN A 98 -18.99 -5.50 9.52
C ASN A 98 -19.99 -6.47 8.88
N PHE A 99 -19.53 -7.65 8.48
CA PHE A 99 -20.39 -8.68 7.88
C PHE A 99 -21.29 -9.38 8.92
N PHE A 100 -20.86 -9.44 10.18
CA PHE A 100 -21.51 -10.22 11.23
C PHE A 100 -23.00 -9.90 11.42
N PRO A 101 -23.45 -8.62 11.48
CA PRO A 101 -24.89 -8.31 11.60
C PRO A 101 -25.72 -8.81 10.41
N ALA A 102 -25.17 -8.75 9.19
CA ALA A 102 -25.87 -9.25 8.01
C ALA A 102 -26.03 -10.77 8.03
N ALA A 103 -25.04 -11.48 8.56
CA ALA A 103 -25.10 -12.94 8.70
C ALA A 103 -26.14 -13.41 9.75
N LEU A 104 -26.40 -12.60 10.78
CA LEU A 104 -27.31 -12.97 11.87
C LEU A 104 -28.76 -12.52 11.66
N GLY A 105 -28.99 -11.38 10.99
CA GLY A 105 -30.30 -10.73 10.96
C GLY A 105 -30.89 -10.49 9.58
N GLY A 106 -30.16 -10.86 8.50
CA GLY A 106 -30.60 -10.64 7.12
C GLY A 106 -31.40 -11.78 6.54
N GLU A 107 -32.28 -11.47 5.58
CA GLU A 107 -32.87 -12.48 4.70
C GLU A 107 -31.74 -13.19 3.93
N PRO A 108 -31.87 -14.51 3.64
CA PRO A 108 -30.76 -15.27 3.01
C PRO A 108 -30.21 -14.68 1.71
N TRP A 109 -31.08 -14.10 0.89
CA TRP A 109 -30.64 -13.46 -0.36
C TRP A 109 -29.89 -12.13 -0.14
N GLU A 110 -30.29 -11.34 0.86
CA GLU A 110 -29.57 -10.11 1.26
C GLU A 110 -28.20 -10.46 1.81
N ALA A 111 -28.14 -11.44 2.74
CA ALA A 111 -26.89 -11.93 3.28
C ALA A 111 -25.94 -12.45 2.18
N ALA A 112 -26.46 -13.10 1.14
CA ALA A 112 -25.68 -13.57 0.01
C ALA A 112 -25.07 -12.40 -0.78
N ILE A 113 -25.85 -11.35 -1.09
CA ILE A 113 -25.36 -10.15 -1.79
C ILE A 113 -24.26 -9.47 -0.95
N VAL A 114 -24.52 -9.25 0.33
CA VAL A 114 -23.58 -8.64 1.26
C VAL A 114 -22.29 -9.47 1.34
N ALA A 115 -22.41 -10.80 1.45
CA ALA A 115 -21.27 -11.70 1.47
C ALA A 115 -20.38 -11.55 0.22
N VAL A 116 -20.98 -11.53 -0.98
CA VAL A 116 -20.23 -11.34 -2.23
C VAL A 116 -19.42 -10.04 -2.19
N CYS A 117 -20.04 -8.92 -1.78
CA CYS A 117 -19.35 -7.63 -1.69
C CYS A 117 -18.15 -7.68 -0.72
N HIS A 118 -18.34 -8.31 0.46
CA HIS A 118 -17.27 -8.47 1.45
C HIS A 118 -16.15 -9.38 0.94
N PHE A 119 -16.46 -10.48 0.28
CA PHE A 119 -15.45 -11.37 -0.31
C PHE A 119 -14.65 -10.70 -1.41
N VAL A 120 -15.29 -9.91 -2.27
CA VAL A 120 -14.61 -9.12 -3.32
C VAL A 120 -13.62 -8.13 -2.67
N PHE A 121 -14.04 -7.44 -1.62
CA PHE A 121 -13.15 -6.52 -0.92
C PHE A 121 -11.99 -7.25 -0.22
N ILE A 122 -12.23 -8.35 0.48
CA ILE A 122 -11.17 -9.16 1.10
C ILE A 122 -10.18 -9.65 0.04
N TYR A 123 -10.67 -10.13 -1.11
CA TYR A 123 -9.80 -10.53 -2.22
C TYR A 123 -8.95 -9.36 -2.72
N ARG A 124 -9.55 -8.17 -2.88
CA ARG A 124 -8.85 -6.94 -3.28
C ARG A 124 -7.72 -6.59 -2.29
N VAL A 125 -8.03 -6.63 -0.99
CA VAL A 125 -7.03 -6.36 0.08
C VAL A 125 -5.88 -7.36 0.02
N ARG A 126 -6.18 -8.65 -0.10
CA ARG A 126 -5.15 -9.70 -0.19
C ARG A 126 -4.26 -9.57 -1.42
N LYS A 127 -4.83 -9.15 -2.55
CA LYS A 127 -4.10 -8.98 -3.79
C LYS A 127 -3.28 -7.68 -3.85
N ALA A 128 -3.57 -6.71 -2.99
CA ALA A 128 -2.96 -5.38 -3.04
C ALA A 128 -1.43 -5.40 -2.93
N GLN A 129 -0.86 -6.26 -2.09
CA GLN A 129 0.60 -6.35 -1.92
C GLN A 129 1.30 -6.81 -3.21
N SER A 130 0.74 -7.80 -3.90
CA SER A 130 1.31 -8.27 -5.18
C SER A 130 1.19 -7.21 -6.27
N VAL A 131 0.09 -6.46 -6.29
CA VAL A 131 -0.10 -5.34 -7.22
C VAL A 131 0.88 -4.21 -6.92
N ALA A 132 1.07 -3.83 -5.64
CA ALA A 132 2.07 -2.84 -5.25
C ALA A 132 3.48 -3.25 -5.67
N ALA A 133 3.84 -4.52 -5.48
CA ALA A 133 5.15 -5.04 -5.90
C ALA A 133 5.35 -4.97 -7.42
N SER A 134 4.34 -5.26 -8.23
CA SER A 134 4.42 -5.14 -9.69
C SER A 134 4.55 -3.68 -10.15
N ILE A 135 3.81 -2.76 -9.55
CA ILE A 135 3.91 -1.32 -9.84
C ILE A 135 5.32 -0.81 -9.48
N ARG A 136 5.85 -1.22 -8.33
CA ARG A 136 7.21 -0.86 -7.90
C ARG A 136 8.27 -1.29 -8.91
N ALA A 137 8.21 -2.52 -9.39
CA ALA A 137 9.15 -3.03 -10.39
C ALA A 137 9.06 -2.26 -11.71
N GLU A 138 7.85 -1.93 -12.15
CA GLU A 138 7.63 -1.17 -13.37
C GLU A 138 8.09 0.29 -13.23
N ASP A 139 7.82 0.96 -12.11
CA ASP A 139 8.27 2.33 -11.86
C ASP A 139 9.81 2.40 -11.81
N LEU A 140 10.49 1.43 -11.20
CA LEU A 140 11.95 1.36 -11.20
C LEU A 140 12.49 1.29 -12.64
N ARG A 141 11.97 0.36 -13.44
CA ARG A 141 12.39 0.20 -14.85
C ARG A 141 12.18 1.48 -15.67
N ARG A 142 11.07 2.17 -15.45
CA ARG A 142 10.77 3.44 -16.15
C ARG A 142 11.75 4.54 -15.75
N PHE A 143 12.08 4.68 -14.48
CA PHE A 143 13.06 5.66 -14.02
C PHE A 143 14.46 5.34 -14.54
N GLU A 144 14.88 4.09 -14.59
CA GLU A 144 16.15 3.68 -15.19
C GLU A 144 16.23 4.04 -16.68
N MET A 145 15.16 3.84 -17.44
CA MET A 145 15.09 4.25 -18.84
C MET A 145 15.20 5.77 -19.02
N LEU A 146 14.51 6.55 -18.17
CA LEU A 146 14.56 8.01 -18.21
C LEU A 146 15.95 8.51 -17.85
N PHE A 147 16.59 7.95 -16.82
CA PHE A 147 17.95 8.31 -16.42
C PHE A 147 18.97 7.99 -17.53
N GLY A 148 18.86 6.84 -18.19
CA GLY A 148 19.73 6.45 -19.30
C GLY A 148 19.53 7.26 -20.58
N SER A 149 18.37 7.92 -20.74
CA SER A 149 18.07 8.78 -21.89
C SER A 149 18.46 10.24 -21.70
N GLU A 150 18.88 10.67 -20.49
CA GLU A 150 19.35 12.03 -20.25
C GLU A 150 20.70 12.29 -20.95
N PRO A 151 20.86 13.37 -21.76
CA PRO A 151 22.09 13.66 -22.51
C PRO A 151 23.33 13.92 -21.63
N GLY A 152 23.16 14.01 -20.31
CA GLY A 152 24.22 14.22 -19.32
C GLY A 152 24.59 12.98 -18.49
N GLY A 153 23.95 11.83 -18.74
CA GLY A 153 24.22 10.55 -18.05
C GLY A 153 25.49 9.83 -18.53
N ALA A 154 26.19 10.39 -19.51
CA ALA A 154 27.49 9.90 -19.94
C ALA A 154 28.55 10.20 -18.86
N ASN A 155 28.77 9.17 -18.05
CA ASN A 155 29.95 8.87 -17.24
C ASN A 155 30.93 10.04 -16.94
N PRO A 156 30.87 10.74 -15.81
CA PRO A 156 31.89 11.72 -15.42
C PRO A 156 33.19 11.04 -14.92
N GLY A 157 33.46 9.80 -15.29
CA GLY A 157 34.52 8.95 -14.72
C GLY A 157 35.73 8.70 -15.61
N HIS A 158 36.00 9.50 -16.60
CA HIS A 158 37.30 9.41 -17.35
C HIS A 158 37.89 10.77 -17.67
N SER A 159 38.09 11.62 -16.66
CA SER A 159 39.14 12.61 -16.72
C SER A 159 40.43 11.94 -16.23
N SER A 160 41.25 11.52 -17.16
CA SER A 160 42.65 11.11 -16.93
C SER A 160 43.33 12.13 -16.01
N PRO A 161 44.07 11.70 -14.97
CA PRO A 161 44.89 12.61 -14.21
C PRO A 161 45.94 13.20 -15.16
N HIS A 162 45.80 14.48 -15.48
CA HIS A 162 46.87 15.25 -16.10
C HIS A 162 48.04 15.18 -15.13
N GLU A 163 49.05 14.37 -15.47
CA GLU A 163 50.43 14.45 -14.93
C GLU A 163 50.90 15.90 -15.09
N ARG A 164 50.99 16.64 -13.99
CA ARG A 164 51.75 17.87 -13.94
C ARG A 164 53.22 17.49 -13.79
N PRO A 165 54.14 17.91 -14.69
CA PRO A 165 55.54 17.77 -14.42
C PRO A 165 55.92 18.71 -13.26
N ILE A 166 56.58 18.13 -12.28
CA ILE A 166 57.20 18.86 -11.16
C ILE A 166 58.52 19.46 -11.68
N PRO A 167 58.84 20.74 -11.34
CA PRO A 167 60.08 21.37 -11.71
C PRO A 167 61.30 20.80 -10.99
#